data_13a81c0c4deaf4ed65031cd9a2f8ffa9
#
_entry.id   13a81c0c4deaf4ed65031cd9a2f8ffa9
#
_cell.length_a   1.000
_cell.length_b   1.000
_cell.length_c   1.000
_cell.angle_alpha   90.00
_cell.angle_beta   90.00
_cell.angle_gamma   90.00
#
_symmetry.space_group_name_H-M   'P 1'
#
loop_
_entity.id
_entity.type
_entity.pdbx_description
1 polymer ?
#
loop_
_entity_poly.entity_id
_entity_poly.type
_entity_poly.pdbx_seq_one_letter_code
_entity_poly.pdbx_strand_id
1 'polypeptide(L)'
;MARKKIRPARDGGFSRTAETVAGYRRVEVDRLFTRLANDYEHLSSGAEVPSDIYTSRSIRQVIFQAEPGGYNPVEVDRALEQVGERFAKLERSRYIQRYGLTEWERSLRSTGELLAGRLERPRGE
;
A
#
# COMPACT_ATOMS: atom_id res chain seq x y z
N MET A 1 7.54 -24.50 15.38
CA MET A 1 7.20 -24.21 15.23
C MET A 1 7.05 -23.58 14.76
N ALA A 2 7.23 -23.58 14.63
CA ALA A 2 7.03 -22.89 14.08
C ALA A 2 6.91 -22.41 13.49
N ARG A 3 7.04 -22.35 13.37
CA ARG A 3 6.77 -21.91 12.83
C ARG A 3 6.33 -21.54 12.28
N LYS A 4 6.18 -21.68 12.07
CA LYS A 4 5.48 -21.49 11.69
C LYS A 4 5.07 -20.93 11.21
N LYS A 5 5.11 -20.80 11.10
CA LYS A 5 4.56 -20.42 10.85
C LYS A 5 4.19 -19.95 10.14
N ILE A 6 4.42 -19.92 9.76
CA ILE A 6 4.06 -19.60 9.16
C ILE A 6 3.51 -19.78 8.35
N ARG A 7 3.25 -19.97 7.94
CA ARG A 7 2.72 -20.24 7.29
C ARG A 7 1.92 -20.47 6.75
N PRO A 8 1.54 -20.40 7.09
CA PRO A 8 0.74 -21.03 6.08
C PRO A 8 0.40 -20.34 4.83
N ALA A 9 1.17 -20.37 4.08
CA ALA A 9 1.19 -19.65 2.86
C ALA A 9 0.00 -19.90 1.94
N ARG A 10 -0.58 -21.05 1.99
CA ARG A 10 -1.68 -21.33 1.09
C ARG A 10 -2.92 -20.52 1.37
N ASP A 11 -2.97 -19.90 2.52
CA ASP A 11 -4.04 -18.97 2.85
C ASP A 11 -3.52 -17.55 2.86
N GLY A 12 -2.57 -17.24 1.95
CA GLY A 12 -2.01 -15.91 1.90
C GLY A 12 -1.18 -15.55 3.10
N GLY A 13 -1.02 -16.45 4.03
CA GLY A 13 -0.24 -16.20 5.22
C GLY A 13 -0.99 -15.51 6.33
N PHE A 14 -2.28 -15.25 6.16
CA PHE A 14 -3.08 -14.57 7.18
C PHE A 14 -3.93 -15.56 7.94
N SER A 15 -4.12 -15.27 9.22
CA SER A 15 -5.03 -16.04 10.05
C SER A 15 -6.47 -15.79 9.64
N ARG A 16 -7.30 -16.75 9.88
CA ARG A 16 -8.72 -16.62 9.60
C ARG A 16 -9.48 -16.31 10.87
N THR A 17 -10.56 -15.57 10.74
CA THR A 17 -11.46 -15.37 11.86
C THR A 17 -12.25 -16.66 12.11
N ALA A 18 -12.93 -16.72 13.25
CA ALA A 18 -13.83 -17.83 13.50
C ALA A 18 -14.95 -17.85 12.46
N GLU A 19 -15.55 -19.00 12.26
CA GLU A 19 -16.55 -19.17 11.21
C GLU A 19 -17.74 -18.23 11.33
N THR A 20 -18.01 -17.78 12.54
CA THR A 20 -19.14 -16.87 12.77
C THR A 20 -18.72 -15.42 12.83
N VAL A 21 -17.44 -15.13 12.67
CA VAL A 21 -16.92 -13.78 12.79
C VAL A 21 -16.49 -13.29 11.41
N ALA A 22 -16.91 -12.09 11.04
CA ALA A 22 -16.57 -11.55 9.75
C ALA A 22 -15.10 -11.16 9.69
N GLY A 23 -14.46 -11.53 8.60
CA GLY A 23 -13.13 -11.09 8.27
C GLY A 23 -13.16 -10.51 6.86
N TYR A 24 -12.01 -10.31 6.27
CA TYR A 24 -11.92 -9.86 4.88
C TYR A 24 -12.05 -11.05 3.95
N ARG A 25 -12.77 -10.84 2.85
CA ARG A 25 -13.02 -11.90 1.88
C ARG A 25 -11.71 -12.38 1.31
N ARG A 26 -11.45 -13.68 1.48
CA ARG A 26 -10.13 -14.23 1.18
C ARG A 26 -9.74 -14.13 -0.28
N VAL A 27 -10.68 -14.39 -1.18
CA VAL A 27 -10.35 -14.35 -2.60
C VAL A 27 -9.97 -12.93 -3.01
N GLU A 28 -10.61 -11.92 -2.44
CA GLU A 28 -10.28 -10.54 -2.76
C GLU A 28 -8.90 -10.16 -2.24
N VAL A 29 -8.59 -10.59 -1.02
CA VAL A 29 -7.29 -10.30 -0.42
C VAL A 29 -6.18 -10.98 -1.24
N ASP A 30 -6.39 -12.25 -1.56
CA ASP A 30 -5.38 -13.00 -2.30
C ASP A 30 -5.12 -12.38 -3.66
N ARG A 31 -6.17 -11.99 -4.36
CA ARG A 31 -6.03 -11.36 -5.66
C ARG A 31 -5.29 -10.04 -5.56
N LEU A 32 -5.63 -9.27 -4.55
CA LEU A 32 -4.98 -7.97 -4.40
C LEU A 32 -3.49 -8.12 -4.15
N PHE A 33 -3.10 -9.01 -3.23
CA PHE A 33 -1.69 -9.15 -2.91
C PHE A 33 -0.90 -9.72 -4.08
N THR A 34 -1.50 -10.59 -4.89
CA THR A 34 -0.86 -11.04 -6.12
C THR A 34 -0.66 -9.86 -7.07
N ARG A 35 -1.66 -9.04 -7.22
CA ARG A 35 -1.58 -7.87 -8.09
C ARG A 35 -0.53 -6.89 -7.58
N LEU A 36 -0.49 -6.67 -6.26
CA LEU A 36 0.48 -5.75 -5.69
C LEU A 36 1.91 -6.23 -5.90
N ALA A 37 2.13 -7.53 -5.80
CA ALA A 37 3.47 -8.07 -6.04
C ALA A 37 3.90 -7.81 -7.48
N ASN A 38 3.01 -8.05 -8.42
CA ASN A 38 3.28 -7.77 -9.82
C ASN A 38 3.56 -6.31 -10.08
N ASP A 39 2.72 -5.46 -9.51
CA ASP A 39 2.84 -4.02 -9.74
C ASP A 39 4.14 -3.49 -9.14
N TYR A 40 4.51 -4.02 -7.97
CA TYR A 40 5.76 -3.63 -7.34
C TYR A 40 6.95 -4.00 -8.23
N GLU A 41 6.90 -5.17 -8.83
CA GLU A 41 7.97 -5.59 -9.73
C GLU A 41 8.09 -4.68 -10.93
N HIS A 42 6.96 -4.27 -11.49
CA HIS A 42 7.00 -3.32 -12.61
C HIS A 42 7.66 -2.02 -12.19
N LEU A 43 7.28 -1.51 -11.02
CA LEU A 43 7.86 -0.27 -10.54
C LEU A 43 9.34 -0.40 -10.28
N SER A 44 9.78 -1.51 -9.71
CA SER A 44 11.20 -1.65 -9.38
C SER A 44 12.06 -1.98 -10.58
N SER A 45 11.48 -2.46 -11.66
CA SER A 45 12.26 -2.80 -12.85
C SER A 45 12.72 -1.57 -13.61
N GLY A 46 12.15 -0.42 -13.34
CA GLY A 46 12.49 0.78 -14.07
C GLY A 46 11.83 0.91 -15.42
N ALA A 47 11.04 -0.09 -15.80
CA ALA A 47 10.33 -0.05 -17.06
C ALA A 47 9.15 0.89 -16.96
N GLU A 48 8.61 1.21 -18.13
CA GLU A 48 7.39 2.01 -18.17
C GLU A 48 6.25 1.26 -17.50
N VAL A 49 5.46 1.94 -16.71
CA VAL A 49 4.41 1.29 -15.95
C VAL A 49 3.05 1.57 -16.55
N PRO A 50 2.14 0.60 -16.50
CA PRO A 50 0.77 0.83 -16.95
C PRO A 50 0.08 1.90 -16.11
N SER A 51 -0.89 2.57 -16.69
CA SER A 51 -1.59 3.64 -16.00
C SER A 51 -2.49 3.12 -14.89
N ASP A 52 -2.85 1.86 -14.92
CA ASP A 52 -3.73 1.28 -13.92
C ASP A 52 -2.98 0.57 -12.80
N ILE A 53 -1.67 0.78 -12.71
CA ILE A 53 -0.87 0.17 -11.66
C ILE A 53 -1.28 0.74 -10.29
N TYR A 54 -1.19 -0.08 -9.26
CA TYR A 54 -1.47 0.40 -7.93
C TYR A 54 -0.41 1.40 -7.46
N THR A 55 -0.85 2.33 -6.64
CA THR A 55 0.04 3.32 -6.03
C THR A 55 -0.14 3.23 -4.52
N SER A 56 0.77 3.86 -3.78
CA SER A 56 0.64 3.90 -2.33
C SER A 56 -0.71 4.50 -1.94
N ARG A 57 -1.20 5.44 -2.72
CA ARG A 57 -2.47 6.08 -2.43
C ARG A 57 -3.64 5.11 -2.64
N SER A 58 -3.66 4.41 -3.77
CA SER A 58 -4.76 3.50 -4.05
C SER A 58 -4.75 2.30 -3.11
N ILE A 59 -3.57 1.90 -2.66
CA ILE A 59 -3.47 0.82 -1.69
C ILE A 59 -4.19 1.19 -0.39
N ARG A 60 -4.07 2.44 0.02
CA ARG A 60 -4.72 2.89 1.25
C ARG A 60 -6.23 3.01 1.13
N GLN A 61 -6.75 2.98 -0.08
CA GLN A 61 -8.17 3.13 -0.32
C GLN A 61 -8.89 1.82 -0.58
N VAL A 62 -8.18 0.70 -0.47
CA VAL A 62 -8.76 -0.59 -0.75
C VAL A 62 -9.81 -0.96 0.31
N ILE A 63 -10.90 -1.53 -0.16
CA ILE A 63 -11.97 -2.01 0.70
C ILE A 63 -12.28 -3.44 0.29
N PHE A 64 -12.44 -4.30 1.28
CA PHE A 64 -12.80 -5.70 1.04
C PHE A 64 -14.20 -5.96 1.56
N GLN A 65 -14.87 -6.89 0.91
CA GLN A 65 -16.16 -7.36 1.42
C GLN A 65 -15.93 -8.22 2.65
N ALA A 66 -16.92 -8.23 3.51
CA ALA A 66 -16.88 -9.06 4.70
C ALA A 66 -17.16 -10.51 4.33
N GLU A 67 -16.53 -11.41 5.04
CA GLU A 67 -16.73 -12.84 4.84
C GLU A 67 -16.61 -13.55 6.18
N PRO A 68 -17.62 -14.32 6.60
CA PRO A 68 -17.47 -15.11 7.83
C PRO A 68 -16.30 -16.07 7.66
N GLY A 69 -15.43 -16.12 8.66
CA GLY A 69 -14.24 -16.94 8.56
C GLY A 69 -13.21 -16.42 7.58
N GLY A 70 -13.32 -15.15 7.21
CA GLY A 70 -12.34 -14.54 6.31
C GLY A 70 -11.01 -14.28 6.99
N TYR A 71 -10.14 -13.57 6.31
CA TYR A 71 -8.85 -13.25 6.89
C TYR A 71 -8.97 -12.22 8.00
N ASN A 72 -8.10 -12.33 8.98
CA ASN A 72 -8.06 -11.41 10.10
C ASN A 72 -7.78 -9.99 9.61
N PRO A 73 -8.71 -9.05 9.83
CA PRO A 73 -8.56 -7.70 9.27
C PRO A 73 -7.33 -6.96 9.79
N VAL A 74 -6.97 -7.19 11.06
CA VAL A 74 -5.81 -6.50 11.61
C VAL A 74 -4.54 -6.93 10.90
N GLU A 75 -4.42 -8.23 10.63
CA GLU A 75 -3.22 -8.73 9.94
C GLU A 75 -3.15 -8.21 8.52
N VAL A 76 -4.29 -8.23 7.83
CA VAL A 76 -4.32 -7.76 6.44
C VAL A 76 -4.03 -6.26 6.39
N ASP A 77 -4.65 -5.50 7.27
CA ASP A 77 -4.44 -4.05 7.30
C ASP A 77 -2.98 -3.72 7.56
N ARG A 78 -2.34 -4.44 8.47
CA ARG A 78 -0.94 -4.21 8.77
C ARG A 78 -0.05 -4.52 7.57
N ALA A 79 -0.35 -5.63 6.89
CA ALA A 79 0.41 -5.99 5.70
C ALA A 79 0.22 -4.96 4.59
N LEU A 80 -1.01 -4.46 4.42
CA LEU A 80 -1.25 -3.44 3.42
C LEU A 80 -0.50 -2.15 3.73
N GLU A 81 -0.45 -1.80 4.99
CA GLU A 81 0.29 -0.62 5.41
C GLU A 81 1.77 -0.75 5.04
N GLN A 82 2.35 -1.92 5.31
CA GLN A 82 3.75 -2.15 4.98
C GLN A 82 4.00 -2.11 3.49
N VAL A 83 3.11 -2.73 2.72
CA VAL A 83 3.24 -2.71 1.27
C VAL A 83 3.09 -1.29 0.75
N GLY A 84 2.14 -0.55 1.29
CA GLY A 84 1.95 0.84 0.90
C GLY A 84 3.19 1.69 1.13
N GLU A 85 3.86 1.45 2.24
CA GLU A 85 5.11 2.18 2.53
C GLU A 85 6.20 1.84 1.52
N ARG A 86 6.28 0.57 1.13
CA ARG A 86 7.26 0.18 0.12
C ARG A 86 6.97 0.83 -1.23
N PHE A 87 5.70 0.88 -1.60
CA PHE A 87 5.31 1.57 -2.82
C PHE A 87 5.68 3.04 -2.75
N ALA A 88 5.40 3.68 -1.61
CA ALA A 88 5.71 5.09 -1.45
C ALA A 88 7.21 5.37 -1.60
N LYS A 89 8.03 4.52 -1.02
CA LYS A 89 9.47 4.67 -1.13
C LYS A 89 9.93 4.54 -2.58
N LEU A 90 9.38 3.56 -3.27
CA LEU A 90 9.76 3.33 -4.65
C LEU A 90 9.28 4.46 -5.55
N GLU A 91 8.08 4.95 -5.30
CA GLU A 91 7.55 6.09 -6.05
C GLU A 91 8.44 7.31 -5.88
N ARG A 92 8.88 7.54 -4.65
CA ARG A 92 9.77 8.66 -4.38
C ARG A 92 11.09 8.49 -5.13
N SER A 93 11.65 7.29 -5.09
CA SER A 93 12.91 7.03 -5.78
C SER A 93 12.78 7.26 -7.28
N ARG A 94 11.69 6.78 -7.86
CA ARG A 94 11.47 6.96 -9.28
C ARG A 94 11.29 8.44 -9.65
N TYR A 95 10.58 9.16 -8.79
CA TYR A 95 10.38 10.59 -9.03
C TYR A 95 11.71 11.33 -9.00
N ILE A 96 12.52 11.05 -7.97
CA ILE A 96 13.83 11.69 -7.83
C ILE A 96 14.73 11.34 -9.00
N GLN A 97 14.69 10.08 -9.41
CA GLN A 97 15.52 9.63 -10.53
C GLN A 97 15.12 10.33 -11.82
N ARG A 98 13.85 10.60 -12.00
CA ARG A 98 13.34 11.18 -13.22
C ARG A 98 13.47 12.70 -13.25
N TYR A 99 13.18 13.34 -12.12
CA TYR A 99 13.10 14.81 -12.07
C TYR A 99 14.15 15.45 -11.18
N GLY A 100 14.83 14.66 -10.35
CA GLY A 100 15.83 15.18 -9.45
C GLY A 100 15.29 15.49 -8.08
N LEU A 101 16.19 15.58 -7.13
CA LEU A 101 15.84 15.79 -5.74
C LEU A 101 15.17 17.13 -5.51
N THR A 102 15.64 18.15 -6.21
CA THR A 102 15.08 19.50 -6.06
C THR A 102 13.60 19.50 -6.43
N GLU A 103 13.25 18.80 -7.51
CA GLU A 103 11.86 18.74 -7.91
C GLU A 103 11.02 17.96 -6.90
N TRP A 104 11.60 16.93 -6.33
CA TRP A 104 10.91 16.20 -5.29
C TRP A 104 10.63 17.10 -4.09
N GLU A 105 11.63 17.85 -3.67
CA GLU A 105 11.46 18.77 -2.55
C GLU A 105 10.43 19.84 -2.85
N ARG A 106 10.43 20.31 -4.08
CA ARG A 106 9.45 21.31 -4.48
C ARG A 106 8.03 20.76 -4.44
N SER A 107 7.86 19.51 -4.87
CA SER A 107 6.52 18.90 -4.84
C SER A 107 6.04 18.69 -3.42
N LEU A 108 6.94 18.37 -2.50
CA LEU A 108 6.56 18.24 -1.10
C LEU A 108 6.15 19.59 -0.53
N ARG A 109 6.89 20.62 -0.87
CA ARG A 109 6.58 21.96 -0.39
C ARG A 109 5.21 22.40 -0.88
N SER A 110 4.94 22.15 -2.14
CA SER A 110 3.65 22.47 -2.74
C SER A 110 2.51 21.80 -1.98
N THR A 111 2.67 20.51 -1.69
CA THR A 111 1.68 19.78 -0.94
C THR A 111 1.54 20.34 0.47
N GLY A 112 2.68 20.65 1.08
CA GLY A 112 2.67 21.22 2.40
C GLY A 112 1.97 22.56 2.45
N GLU A 113 2.19 23.37 1.44
CA GLU A 113 1.52 24.66 1.36
C GLU A 113 0.02 24.52 1.22
N LEU A 114 -0.41 23.55 0.44
CA LEU A 114 -1.84 23.30 0.31
C LEU A 114 -2.47 22.91 1.64
N LEU A 115 -1.77 22.08 2.39
CA LEU A 115 -2.27 21.66 3.69
C LEU A 115 -2.17 22.80 4.70
N ALA A 116 -1.06 23.51 4.69
CA ALA A 116 -0.83 24.58 5.64
C ALA A 116 -1.74 25.77 5.39
N GLY A 117 -2.15 25.95 4.17
CA GLY A 117 -3.04 27.06 3.83
C GLY A 117 -4.32 27.05 4.58
N ARG A 118 -4.67 25.92 5.11
CA ARG A 118 -5.85 25.87 5.95
C ARG A 118 -5.56 26.20 7.37
N LEU A 119 -4.33 26.06 7.77
CA LEU A 119 -3.94 26.29 9.15
C LEU A 119 -3.53 27.70 9.36
N GLU A 120 -2.85 28.29 8.46
CA GLU A 120 -2.42 29.59 8.56
C GLU A 120 -1.23 29.92 7.87
N ARG A 121 -0.59 30.58 7.73
CA ARG A 121 0.36 30.70 6.99
C ARG A 121 1.47 31.15 7.01
N PRO A 122 2.25 31.15 7.14
CA PRO A 122 3.35 31.60 7.26
C PRO A 122 4.03 32.42 6.51
N ARG A 123 4.40 32.75 6.51
CA ARG A 123 5.06 33.07 6.06
C ARG A 123 5.59 33.65 5.53
N GLY A 124 5.86 33.97 5.52
CA GLY A 124 6.33 34.31 5.15
C GLY A 124 6.92 34.47 4.60
N GLU A 125 7.02 34.52 4.62
CA GLU A 125 7.37 34.62 4.33
C GLU A 125 7.49 34.77 4.11
#